data_ad3041e3e558f7bccdc58d57b2111623
#
_entry.id   ad3041e3e558f7bccdc58d57b2111623
#
_cell.length_a   1.000
_cell.length_b   1.000
_cell.length_c   1.000
_cell.angle_alpha   90.00
_cell.angle_beta   90.00
_cell.angle_gamma   90.00
#
_symmetry.space_group_name_H-M   'P 1'
#
loop_
_entity.id
_entity.type
_entity.pdbx_description
1 polymer ?
#
loop_
_entity_poly.entity_id
_entity_poly.type
_entity_poly.pdbx_seq_one_letter_code
_entity_poly.pdbx_strand_id
1 'polypeptide(L)'
;MTLIKSISGIRGTIGGSPEDGLNPLAIVKFVAAYATFIRKNTKVETNKIVVGRDARISGLMVKQVVLGTLTGMGFDVVDIDLATTPTTELAVAMEGACGGIILPASHNPKQWNALKLLNEKGEFLNAAEGAEVLRIAAAEDFEFADVDHLGKVIPNATYKQKHIESVLNLDLVDVEAIKAANFRVAIDCVNSVGGIVIPDLLYALGVKEIFKLHCAPHGNFSHNPEPIPENLTEISDLMGHAKADVGFVVDPDVDRLAIICENGEMFNEEYTLVAVSDYVLSHTPGNTVSNLSSSRALRDVTRAHGCEYNAAAVGEVNVVTKMKATNAVIGGEGNGGVIYPASHYGRDALVGIALFLTHLAKKKMKTSELKASYPPYFISKQKVQLTPEIDVDAILAKVKEKFSQYDITDIDGVKIDFPDKWVHLRKSNTEPIIRIYSEAHTMEEAEELGGQLIQIINEMCK
;
A
#
# COMPACT_ATOMS: atom_id res chain seq x y z
N MET A 1 -17.35 -17.20 6.46
CA MET A 1 -16.22 -16.37 6.92
C MET A 1 -15.03 -16.66 6.02
N THR A 2 -14.05 -15.77 5.94
CA THR A 2 -12.92 -15.92 5.02
C THR A 2 -11.62 -15.73 5.76
N LEU A 3 -10.68 -16.67 5.59
CA LEU A 3 -9.31 -16.59 6.07
C LEU A 3 -8.35 -16.78 4.88
N ILE A 4 -7.61 -15.73 4.53
CA ILE A 4 -6.64 -15.74 3.44
C ILE A 4 -5.24 -15.77 4.06
N LYS A 5 -4.50 -16.81 3.73
CA LYS A 5 -3.11 -17.02 4.14
C LYS A 5 -2.24 -16.71 2.92
N SER A 6 -1.55 -15.59 2.94
CA SER A 6 -0.72 -15.16 1.81
C SER A 6 0.66 -14.73 2.30
N ILE A 7 1.58 -14.61 1.35
CA ILE A 7 2.94 -14.10 1.61
C ILE A 7 2.94 -12.66 2.14
N SER A 8 1.91 -11.88 1.83
CA SER A 8 1.74 -10.49 2.32
C SER A 8 1.05 -10.42 3.69
N GLY A 9 0.91 -11.53 4.40
CA GLY A 9 0.29 -11.64 5.70
C GLY A 9 -0.99 -12.48 5.73
N ILE A 10 -1.55 -12.59 6.91
CA ILE A 10 -2.76 -13.35 7.20
C ILE A 10 -3.90 -12.33 7.35
N ARG A 11 -4.93 -12.41 6.51
CA ARG A 11 -6.10 -11.54 6.60
C ARG A 11 -7.38 -12.35 6.62
N GLY A 12 -8.40 -11.85 7.30
CA GLY A 12 -9.69 -12.51 7.34
C GLY A 12 -10.81 -11.64 7.86
N THR A 13 -12.03 -12.11 7.66
CA THR A 13 -13.19 -11.55 8.34
C THR A 13 -13.18 -11.98 9.81
N ILE A 14 -13.49 -11.04 10.70
CA ILE A 14 -13.49 -11.28 12.15
C ILE A 14 -14.67 -12.17 12.53
N GLY A 15 -14.37 -13.21 13.31
CA GLY A 15 -15.34 -14.18 13.82
C GLY A 15 -15.29 -15.53 13.09
N GLY A 16 -16.35 -16.32 13.20
CA GLY A 16 -16.46 -17.65 12.60
C GLY A 16 -15.98 -18.80 13.49
N SER A 17 -16.00 -20.01 12.93
CA SER A 17 -15.44 -21.19 13.58
C SER A 17 -13.90 -21.12 13.60
N PRO A 18 -13.20 -21.98 14.39
CA PRO A 18 -11.73 -21.99 14.45
C PRO A 18 -11.03 -22.08 13.09
N GLU A 19 -11.65 -22.70 12.11
CA GLU A 19 -11.08 -22.89 10.75
C GLU A 19 -11.46 -21.74 9.77
N ASP A 20 -12.46 -20.93 10.14
CA ASP A 20 -13.02 -19.89 9.28
C ASP A 20 -12.80 -18.50 9.88
N GLY A 21 -12.17 -17.63 9.13
CA GLY A 21 -11.99 -16.24 9.52
C GLY A 21 -10.83 -15.98 10.48
N LEU A 22 -10.60 -14.70 10.76
CA LEU A 22 -9.57 -14.25 11.70
C LEU A 22 -10.18 -14.16 13.10
N ASN A 23 -10.05 -15.24 13.87
CA ASN A 23 -10.52 -15.41 15.24
C ASN A 23 -9.35 -15.53 16.22
N PRO A 24 -9.57 -15.48 17.55
CA PRO A 24 -8.48 -15.54 18.52
C PRO A 24 -7.56 -16.75 18.39
N LEU A 25 -8.07 -17.95 18.05
CA LEU A 25 -7.26 -19.14 17.88
C LEU A 25 -6.34 -19.04 16.66
N ALA A 26 -6.86 -18.53 15.54
CA ALA A 26 -6.06 -18.26 14.35
C ALA A 26 -4.97 -17.22 14.63
N ILE A 27 -5.29 -16.15 15.37
CA ILE A 27 -4.33 -15.11 15.74
C ILE A 27 -3.19 -15.71 16.57
N VAL A 28 -3.49 -16.47 17.65
CA VAL A 28 -2.47 -17.14 18.46
C VAL A 28 -1.56 -18.01 17.59
N LYS A 29 -2.15 -18.86 16.76
CA LYS A 29 -1.43 -19.78 15.88
C LYS A 29 -0.44 -19.08 14.95
N PHE A 30 -0.86 -18.05 14.23
CA PHE A 30 0.00 -17.36 13.28
C PHE A 30 1.01 -16.44 13.95
N VAL A 31 0.67 -15.80 15.07
CA VAL A 31 1.59 -14.97 15.85
C VAL A 31 2.68 -15.83 16.50
N ALA A 32 2.34 -17.00 17.07
CA ALA A 32 3.32 -17.93 17.64
C ALA A 32 4.26 -18.47 16.55
N ALA A 33 3.73 -18.81 15.37
CA ALA A 33 4.54 -19.23 14.23
C ALA A 33 5.50 -18.13 13.76
N TYR A 34 5.01 -16.90 13.65
CA TYR A 34 5.83 -15.74 13.29
C TYR A 34 6.94 -15.49 14.34
N ALA A 35 6.60 -15.50 15.63
CA ALA A 35 7.56 -15.32 16.72
C ALA A 35 8.67 -16.38 16.67
N THR A 36 8.31 -17.65 16.39
CA THR A 36 9.28 -18.73 16.20
C THR A 36 10.17 -18.50 14.98
N PHE A 37 9.59 -18.07 13.86
CA PHE A 37 10.33 -17.72 12.64
C PHE A 37 11.33 -16.59 12.91
N ILE A 38 10.89 -15.49 13.53
CA ILE A 38 11.74 -14.33 13.83
C ILE A 38 12.90 -14.75 14.75
N ARG A 39 12.65 -15.50 15.81
CA ARG A 39 13.70 -15.97 16.73
C ARG A 39 14.80 -16.78 16.02
N LYS A 40 14.42 -17.57 15.01
CA LYS A 40 15.37 -18.39 14.24
C LYS A 40 16.13 -17.63 13.15
N ASN A 41 15.58 -16.53 12.65
CA ASN A 41 16.08 -15.88 11.41
C ASN A 41 16.56 -14.43 11.58
N THR A 42 16.16 -13.74 12.66
CA THR A 42 16.61 -12.37 12.91
C THR A 42 18.13 -12.28 13.07
N LYS A 43 18.69 -11.17 12.57
CA LYS A 43 20.14 -10.87 12.66
C LYS A 43 20.47 -9.87 13.78
N VAL A 44 19.47 -9.41 14.51
CA VAL A 44 19.65 -8.47 15.62
C VAL A 44 19.52 -9.19 16.96
N GLU A 45 20.41 -8.84 17.90
CA GLU A 45 20.44 -9.43 19.25
C GLU A 45 19.47 -8.71 20.17
N THR A 46 18.17 -8.94 19.97
CA THR A 46 17.10 -8.41 20.80
C THR A 46 15.89 -9.35 20.78
N ASN A 47 15.07 -9.26 21.82
CA ASN A 47 13.78 -9.93 21.87
C ASN A 47 12.59 -8.98 21.68
N LYS A 48 12.83 -7.77 21.17
CA LYS A 48 11.77 -6.77 20.97
C LYS A 48 11.02 -6.99 19.67
N ILE A 49 9.70 -6.91 19.71
CA ILE A 49 8.81 -6.85 18.55
C ILE A 49 7.93 -5.60 18.67
N VAL A 50 7.78 -4.83 17.59
CA VAL A 50 6.89 -3.66 17.54
C VAL A 50 5.50 -4.10 17.09
N VAL A 51 4.45 -3.58 17.73
CA VAL A 51 3.05 -3.82 17.34
C VAL A 51 2.33 -2.49 17.17
N GLY A 52 1.77 -2.26 15.96
CA GLY A 52 0.91 -1.14 15.64
C GLY A 52 -0.42 -1.60 15.03
N ARG A 53 -1.45 -0.75 15.06
CA ARG A 53 -2.76 -1.06 14.48
C ARG A 53 -3.41 0.18 13.85
N ASP A 54 -4.27 -0.05 12.87
CA ASP A 54 -5.20 0.97 12.42
C ASP A 54 -6.38 1.15 13.41
N ALA A 55 -7.34 2.00 13.07
CA ALA A 55 -8.48 2.28 13.96
C ALA A 55 -9.66 1.30 13.80
N ARG A 56 -9.52 0.19 13.06
CA ARG A 56 -10.60 -0.80 12.88
C ARG A 56 -11.21 -1.21 14.21
N ILE A 57 -12.53 -1.36 14.24
CA ILE A 57 -13.30 -1.72 15.45
C ILE A 57 -12.75 -2.98 16.12
N SER A 58 -12.34 -3.97 15.34
CA SER A 58 -11.74 -5.21 15.85
C SER A 58 -10.30 -5.07 16.34
N GLY A 59 -9.63 -3.94 16.04
CA GLY A 59 -8.21 -3.76 16.28
C GLY A 59 -7.78 -3.96 17.72
N LEU A 60 -8.57 -3.48 18.69
CA LEU A 60 -8.24 -3.67 20.12
C LEU A 60 -8.26 -5.14 20.54
N MET A 61 -9.29 -5.89 20.12
CA MET A 61 -9.39 -7.33 20.43
C MET A 61 -8.21 -8.10 19.80
N VAL A 62 -7.93 -7.86 18.52
CA VAL A 62 -6.81 -8.49 17.81
C VAL A 62 -5.48 -8.16 18.49
N LYS A 63 -5.25 -6.88 18.83
CA LYS A 63 -4.05 -6.43 19.54
C LYS A 63 -3.85 -7.16 20.87
N GLN A 64 -4.90 -7.28 21.69
CA GLN A 64 -4.79 -7.96 22.98
C GLN A 64 -4.34 -9.43 22.84
N VAL A 65 -4.85 -10.15 21.85
CA VAL A 65 -4.44 -11.52 21.58
C VAL A 65 -2.98 -11.58 21.07
N VAL A 66 -2.59 -10.65 20.19
CA VAL A 66 -1.21 -10.55 19.68
C VAL A 66 -0.22 -10.26 20.81
N LEU A 67 -0.51 -9.27 21.67
CA LEU A 67 0.35 -8.91 22.80
C LEU A 67 0.53 -10.07 23.78
N GLY A 68 -0.58 -10.73 24.17
CA GLY A 68 -0.54 -11.90 25.05
C GLY A 68 0.24 -13.07 24.46
N THR A 69 0.09 -13.32 23.16
CA THR A 69 0.83 -14.40 22.49
C THR A 69 2.33 -14.09 22.43
N LEU A 70 2.72 -12.89 22.02
CA LEU A 70 4.14 -12.51 21.92
C LEU A 70 4.83 -12.52 23.28
N THR A 71 4.19 -11.97 24.32
CA THR A 71 4.73 -12.01 25.68
C THR A 71 4.83 -13.45 26.21
N GLY A 72 3.82 -14.30 25.92
CA GLY A 72 3.86 -15.74 26.22
C GLY A 72 4.94 -16.49 25.43
N MET A 73 5.40 -15.97 24.31
CA MET A 73 6.55 -16.48 23.54
C MET A 73 7.90 -15.92 24.03
N GLY A 74 7.93 -15.08 25.08
CA GLY A 74 9.13 -14.48 25.65
C GLY A 74 9.65 -13.25 24.92
N PHE A 75 8.83 -12.56 24.12
CA PHE A 75 9.20 -11.32 23.46
C PHE A 75 8.75 -10.09 24.27
N ASP A 76 9.60 -9.09 24.36
CA ASP A 76 9.22 -7.74 24.79
C ASP A 76 8.50 -7.04 23.65
N VAL A 77 7.29 -6.56 23.90
CA VAL A 77 6.45 -5.96 22.86
C VAL A 77 6.38 -4.46 23.03
N VAL A 78 6.93 -3.72 22.07
CA VAL A 78 6.77 -2.28 21.97
C VAL A 78 5.43 -1.98 21.34
N ASP A 79 4.44 -1.65 22.19
CA ASP A 79 3.08 -1.31 21.75
C ASP A 79 2.99 0.18 21.38
N ILE A 80 2.87 0.46 20.09
CA ILE A 80 2.70 1.83 19.58
C ILE A 80 1.25 2.19 19.33
N ASP A 81 0.31 1.28 19.62
CA ASP A 81 -1.14 1.39 19.52
C ASP A 81 -1.61 1.89 18.15
N LEU A 82 -2.41 2.97 18.11
CA LEU A 82 -2.92 3.57 16.87
C LEU A 82 -1.76 4.19 16.05
N ALA A 83 -1.39 3.50 15.00
CA ALA A 83 -0.28 3.87 14.13
C ALA A 83 -0.58 3.52 12.67
N THR A 84 0.06 4.23 11.75
CA THR A 84 0.02 3.90 10.34
C THR A 84 0.91 2.69 10.04
N THR A 85 0.69 2.03 8.91
CA THR A 85 1.59 0.99 8.40
C THR A 85 3.03 1.52 8.31
N PRO A 86 3.33 2.63 7.59
CA PRO A 86 4.70 3.15 7.52
C PRO A 86 5.27 3.60 8.87
N THR A 87 4.47 4.13 9.79
CA THR A 87 4.96 4.45 11.14
C THR A 87 5.44 3.21 11.88
N THR A 88 4.73 2.07 11.72
CA THR A 88 5.11 0.81 12.35
C THR A 88 6.39 0.23 11.73
N GLU A 89 6.51 0.30 10.41
CA GLU A 89 7.71 -0.10 9.67
C GLU A 89 8.96 0.67 10.16
N LEU A 90 8.86 1.98 10.22
CA LEU A 90 9.93 2.86 10.75
C LEU A 90 10.23 2.58 12.22
N ALA A 91 9.21 2.32 13.04
CA ALA A 91 9.39 2.03 14.47
C ALA A 91 10.20 0.75 14.70
N VAL A 92 10.04 -0.29 13.86
CA VAL A 92 10.86 -1.52 13.93
C VAL A 92 12.34 -1.19 13.77
N ALA A 93 12.69 -0.45 12.74
CA ALA A 93 14.08 -0.06 12.48
C ALA A 93 14.64 0.89 13.54
N MET A 94 13.87 1.90 13.97
CA MET A 94 14.28 2.87 14.98
C MET A 94 14.44 2.26 16.39
N GLU A 95 13.65 1.22 16.72
CA GLU A 95 13.76 0.49 18.01
C GLU A 95 14.89 -0.54 18.00
N GLY A 96 15.45 -0.84 16.83
CA GLY A 96 16.33 -1.98 16.66
C GLY A 96 15.62 -3.30 17.02
N ALA A 97 14.33 -3.41 16.73
CA ALA A 97 13.53 -4.57 17.04
C ALA A 97 13.84 -5.74 16.09
N CYS A 98 13.61 -6.96 16.51
CA CYS A 98 13.82 -8.14 15.66
C CYS A 98 12.72 -8.33 14.61
N GLY A 99 11.60 -7.61 14.72
CA GLY A 99 10.49 -7.64 13.79
C GLY A 99 9.32 -6.78 14.24
N GLY A 100 8.21 -6.86 13.52
CA GLY A 100 7.00 -6.13 13.85
C GLY A 100 5.73 -6.78 13.31
N ILE A 101 4.60 -6.43 13.89
CA ILE A 101 3.28 -6.83 13.41
C ILE A 101 2.41 -5.59 13.29
N ILE A 102 1.81 -5.41 12.13
CA ILE A 102 0.80 -4.39 11.90
C ILE A 102 -0.57 -5.05 11.81
N LEU A 103 -1.58 -4.42 12.40
CA LEU A 103 -2.95 -4.93 12.48
C LEU A 103 -3.90 -4.04 11.66
N PRO A 104 -3.80 -4.00 10.34
CA PRO A 104 -4.70 -3.31 9.44
C PRO A 104 -5.46 -4.34 8.59
N ALA A 105 -6.31 -3.87 7.70
CA ALA A 105 -6.74 -4.64 6.54
C ALA A 105 -6.79 -3.77 5.29
N SER A 106 -5.92 -2.73 5.23
CA SER A 106 -5.84 -1.78 4.12
C SER A 106 -7.24 -1.27 3.74
N HIS A 107 -7.57 -1.24 2.46
CA HIS A 107 -8.87 -0.83 1.92
C HIS A 107 -10.02 -1.85 2.08
N ASN A 108 -9.80 -2.99 2.74
CA ASN A 108 -10.90 -3.94 2.99
C ASN A 108 -11.97 -3.33 3.90
N PRO A 109 -13.26 -3.71 3.74
CA PRO A 109 -14.34 -3.23 4.60
C PRO A 109 -14.14 -3.54 6.08
N LYS A 110 -14.94 -2.89 6.96
CA LYS A 110 -14.76 -2.87 8.41
C LYS A 110 -14.76 -4.25 9.11
N GLN A 111 -15.37 -5.27 8.52
CA GLN A 111 -15.39 -6.63 9.06
C GLN A 111 -14.09 -7.40 8.88
N TRP A 112 -13.13 -6.87 8.12
CA TRP A 112 -11.81 -7.45 7.91
C TRP A 112 -10.78 -6.93 8.89
N ASN A 113 -9.79 -7.79 9.22
CA ASN A 113 -8.53 -7.39 9.84
C ASN A 113 -7.41 -8.30 9.31
N ALA A 114 -6.16 -7.97 9.63
CA ALA A 114 -5.02 -8.76 9.19
C ALA A 114 -3.86 -8.73 10.20
N LEU A 115 -2.94 -9.66 10.01
CA LEU A 115 -1.61 -9.67 10.60
C LEU A 115 -0.63 -9.45 9.44
N LYS A 116 -0.09 -8.25 9.29
CA LYS A 116 1.01 -7.96 8.38
C LYS A 116 2.32 -8.12 9.14
N LEU A 117 3.23 -8.94 8.64
CA LEU A 117 4.42 -9.40 9.36
C LEU A 117 5.67 -8.74 8.79
N LEU A 118 6.49 -8.15 9.66
CA LEU A 118 7.69 -7.42 9.31
C LEU A 118 8.96 -8.14 9.81
N ASN A 119 10.05 -8.02 9.06
CA ASN A 119 11.39 -8.41 9.47
C ASN A 119 12.07 -7.32 10.32
N GLU A 120 13.30 -7.52 10.73
CA GLU A 120 14.09 -6.58 11.56
C GLU A 120 14.41 -5.23 10.88
N LYS A 121 14.17 -5.12 9.58
CA LYS A 121 14.34 -3.87 8.82
C LYS A 121 13.05 -3.04 8.74
N GLY A 122 11.95 -3.56 9.29
CA GLY A 122 10.62 -2.97 9.13
C GLY A 122 10.02 -3.23 7.74
N GLU A 123 10.49 -4.21 7.02
CA GLU A 123 9.99 -4.59 5.69
C GLU A 123 9.09 -5.83 5.79
N PHE A 124 8.09 -5.95 4.91
CA PHE A 124 7.27 -7.15 4.84
C PHE A 124 8.11 -8.40 4.54
N LEU A 125 7.70 -9.51 5.12
CA LEU A 125 8.31 -10.81 4.81
C LEU A 125 8.17 -11.12 3.32
N ASN A 126 9.23 -11.67 2.72
CA ASN A 126 9.19 -12.13 1.34
C ASN A 126 8.44 -13.47 1.21
N ALA A 127 8.28 -13.96 -0.03
CA ALA A 127 7.51 -15.17 -0.31
C ALA A 127 8.05 -16.41 0.42
N ALA A 128 9.36 -16.58 0.49
CA ALA A 128 9.99 -17.74 1.16
C ALA A 128 9.82 -17.64 2.67
N GLU A 129 10.01 -16.47 3.25
CA GLU A 129 9.81 -16.19 4.68
C GLU A 129 8.35 -16.41 5.09
N GLY A 130 7.39 -15.86 4.32
CA GLY A 130 5.97 -16.07 4.55
C GLY A 130 5.56 -17.55 4.46
N ALA A 131 6.09 -18.29 3.48
CA ALA A 131 5.84 -19.73 3.35
C ALA A 131 6.36 -20.50 4.56
N GLU A 132 7.52 -20.14 5.11
CA GLU A 132 8.06 -20.78 6.31
C GLU A 132 7.21 -20.49 7.55
N VAL A 133 6.71 -19.25 7.72
CA VAL A 133 5.75 -18.95 8.80
C VAL A 133 4.49 -19.80 8.67
N LEU A 134 3.95 -19.96 7.46
CA LEU A 134 2.77 -20.81 7.21
C LEU A 134 3.06 -22.30 7.50
N ARG A 135 4.26 -22.78 7.17
CA ARG A 135 4.70 -24.15 7.48
C ARG A 135 4.77 -24.39 9.00
N ILE A 136 5.39 -23.47 9.74
CA ILE A 136 5.46 -23.52 11.20
C ILE A 136 4.05 -23.52 11.81
N ALA A 137 3.17 -22.64 11.32
CA ALA A 137 1.79 -22.59 11.78
C ALA A 137 1.02 -23.88 11.51
N ALA A 138 1.19 -24.49 10.33
CA ALA A 138 0.51 -25.74 9.97
C ALA A 138 0.99 -26.93 10.84
N ALA A 139 2.28 -26.97 11.14
CA ALA A 139 2.89 -28.02 11.99
C ALA A 139 2.71 -27.76 13.49
N GLU A 140 2.25 -26.55 13.89
CA GLU A 140 2.23 -26.09 15.29
C GLU A 140 3.61 -26.23 15.97
N ASP A 141 4.69 -26.01 15.19
CA ASP A 141 6.09 -26.16 15.62
C ASP A 141 6.55 -24.89 16.38
N PHE A 142 5.95 -24.63 17.53
CA PHE A 142 6.28 -23.52 18.42
C PHE A 142 6.09 -23.88 19.87
N GLU A 143 6.90 -23.27 20.75
CA GLU A 143 6.85 -23.46 22.19
C GLU A 143 6.67 -22.09 22.88
N PHE A 144 5.85 -22.08 23.93
CA PHE A 144 5.68 -20.90 24.79
C PHE A 144 6.77 -20.88 25.88
N ALA A 145 7.09 -19.70 26.35
CA ALA A 145 8.05 -19.49 27.43
C ALA A 145 7.47 -19.96 28.78
N ASP A 146 8.36 -20.41 29.66
CA ASP A 146 8.01 -20.61 31.06
C ASP A 146 7.84 -19.27 31.81
N VAL A 147 7.40 -19.33 33.09
CA VAL A 147 7.06 -18.12 33.87
C VAL A 147 8.23 -17.18 34.08
N ASP A 148 9.46 -17.65 34.10
CA ASP A 148 10.67 -16.88 34.35
C ASP A 148 11.17 -16.17 33.07
N HIS A 149 10.66 -16.58 31.88
CA HIS A 149 11.09 -16.10 30.58
C HIS A 149 9.96 -15.37 29.80
N LEU A 150 8.88 -15.01 30.51
CA LEU A 150 7.81 -14.22 29.89
C LEU A 150 8.33 -12.83 29.49
N GLY A 151 7.90 -12.36 28.32
CA GLY A 151 8.14 -10.98 27.89
C GLY A 151 7.21 -9.98 28.57
N LYS A 152 7.38 -8.71 28.25
CA LYS A 152 6.56 -7.60 28.77
C LYS A 152 6.06 -6.70 27.66
N VAL A 153 4.97 -5.97 27.94
CA VAL A 153 4.46 -4.92 27.05
C VAL A 153 5.08 -3.58 27.46
N ILE A 154 5.61 -2.86 26.49
CA ILE A 154 6.26 -1.54 26.63
C ILE A 154 5.46 -0.53 25.79
N PRO A 155 4.52 0.23 26.35
CA PRO A 155 3.80 1.27 25.61
C PRO A 155 4.75 2.38 25.14
N ASN A 156 4.63 2.79 23.87
CA ASN A 156 5.43 3.87 23.31
C ASN A 156 4.64 4.71 22.28
N ALA A 157 4.15 5.87 22.67
CA ALA A 157 3.34 6.75 21.82
C ALA A 157 4.19 7.76 21.00
N THR A 158 5.52 7.65 20.98
CA THR A 158 6.39 8.69 20.38
C THR A 158 6.58 8.54 18.88
N TYR A 159 6.24 7.40 18.29
CA TYR A 159 6.58 7.08 16.91
C TYR A 159 5.83 7.89 15.86
N LYS A 160 4.60 8.35 16.14
CA LYS A 160 3.91 9.32 15.27
C LYS A 160 4.76 10.58 15.06
N GLN A 161 5.26 11.17 16.15
CA GLN A 161 6.07 12.38 16.09
C GLN A 161 7.42 12.12 15.41
N LYS A 162 8.10 11.02 15.75
CA LYS A 162 9.36 10.62 15.11
C LYS A 162 9.22 10.42 13.61
N HIS A 163 8.09 9.82 13.15
CA HIS A 163 7.82 9.66 11.73
C HIS A 163 7.64 11.01 11.04
N ILE A 164 6.81 11.91 11.61
CA ILE A 164 6.66 13.27 11.08
C ILE A 164 8.01 13.96 10.97
N GLU A 165 8.83 13.95 12.03
CA GLU A 165 10.16 14.55 12.04
C GLU A 165 11.07 13.93 10.97
N SER A 166 11.03 12.62 10.76
CA SER A 166 11.81 11.97 9.71
C SER A 166 11.42 12.45 8.31
N VAL A 167 10.12 12.64 8.06
CA VAL A 167 9.62 13.19 6.79
C VAL A 167 10.08 14.63 6.58
N LEU A 168 9.97 15.48 7.60
CA LEU A 168 10.42 16.88 7.52
C LEU A 168 11.92 17.01 7.24
N ASN A 169 12.72 16.03 7.66
CA ASN A 169 14.17 16.01 7.50
C ASN A 169 14.64 15.36 6.18
N LEU A 170 13.73 14.93 5.31
CA LEU A 170 14.12 14.44 3.98
C LEU A 170 14.67 15.59 3.12
N ASP A 171 15.78 15.37 2.45
CA ASP A 171 16.48 16.40 1.65
C ASP A 171 15.60 17.07 0.58
N LEU A 172 14.60 16.33 0.06
CA LEU A 172 13.70 16.85 -0.96
C LEU A 172 12.42 17.49 -0.41
N VAL A 173 12.21 17.51 0.90
CA VAL A 173 11.08 18.19 1.53
C VAL A 173 11.45 19.63 1.87
N ASP A 174 10.79 20.58 1.21
CA ASP A 174 11.04 22.01 1.37
C ASP A 174 9.88 22.68 2.12
N VAL A 175 10.00 22.65 3.45
CA VAL A 175 8.99 23.21 4.37
C VAL A 175 8.78 24.70 4.13
N GLU A 176 9.82 25.46 3.82
CA GLU A 176 9.72 26.90 3.59
C GLU A 176 8.99 27.22 2.28
N ALA A 177 9.21 26.42 1.24
CA ALA A 177 8.43 26.55 -0.01
C ALA A 177 6.94 26.23 0.21
N ILE A 178 6.62 25.20 1.00
CA ILE A 178 5.21 24.86 1.31
C ILE A 178 4.55 25.98 2.12
N LYS A 179 5.24 26.51 3.15
CA LYS A 179 4.75 27.65 3.94
C LYS A 179 4.48 28.90 3.08
N ALA A 180 5.42 29.21 2.18
CA ALA A 180 5.31 30.37 1.29
C ALA A 180 4.16 30.23 0.30
N ALA A 181 3.83 29.00 -0.15
CA ALA A 181 2.70 28.74 -1.03
C ALA A 181 1.35 28.96 -0.34
N ASN A 182 1.29 28.89 1.01
CA ASN A 182 0.11 29.14 1.84
C ASN A 182 -1.10 28.31 1.39
N PHE A 183 -0.91 27.02 1.14
CA PHE A 183 -1.95 26.09 0.68
C PHE A 183 -3.12 25.97 1.65
N ARG A 184 -4.31 25.85 1.09
CA ARG A 184 -5.56 25.44 1.74
C ARG A 184 -5.79 23.97 1.37
N VAL A 185 -5.79 23.09 2.35
CA VAL A 185 -5.77 21.63 2.12
C VAL A 185 -7.04 20.99 2.66
N ALA A 186 -7.73 20.20 1.85
CA ALA A 186 -8.79 19.31 2.30
C ALA A 186 -8.22 17.91 2.55
N ILE A 187 -8.72 17.21 3.57
CA ILE A 187 -8.31 15.84 3.86
C ILE A 187 -9.51 14.94 4.16
N ASP A 188 -9.43 13.69 3.72
CA ASP A 188 -10.32 12.62 4.13
C ASP A 188 -9.50 11.43 4.63
N CYS A 189 -9.75 11.01 5.87
CA CYS A 189 -8.99 9.98 6.56
C CYS A 189 -9.84 8.75 6.92
N VAL A 190 -11.00 8.60 6.28
CA VAL A 190 -11.91 7.44 6.36
C VAL A 190 -12.19 6.93 7.79
N ASN A 191 -12.21 7.83 8.78
CA ASN A 191 -12.34 7.54 10.22
C ASN A 191 -11.31 6.54 10.75
N SER A 192 -10.07 6.64 10.26
CA SER A 192 -8.96 5.82 10.73
C SER A 192 -7.75 6.65 11.20
N VAL A 193 -6.59 6.03 11.31
CA VAL A 193 -5.38 6.63 11.90
C VAL A 193 -4.83 7.81 11.11
N GLY A 194 -5.20 7.97 9.83
CA GLY A 194 -4.91 9.17 9.05
C GLY A 194 -5.40 10.44 9.74
N GLY A 195 -6.57 10.39 10.41
CA GLY A 195 -7.11 11.53 11.15
C GLY A 195 -6.27 12.00 12.34
N ILE A 196 -5.37 11.14 12.83
CA ILE A 196 -4.42 11.47 13.91
C ILE A 196 -3.12 12.06 13.35
N VAL A 197 -2.62 11.53 12.23
CA VAL A 197 -1.26 11.84 11.75
C VAL A 197 -1.24 12.89 10.66
N ILE A 198 -2.20 12.89 9.72
CA ILE A 198 -2.16 13.81 8.56
C ILE A 198 -2.35 15.27 8.96
N PRO A 199 -3.28 15.65 9.88
CA PRO A 199 -3.35 17.03 10.34
C PRO A 199 -2.04 17.52 10.98
N ASP A 200 -1.41 16.67 11.82
CA ASP A 200 -0.16 17.03 12.50
C ASP A 200 0.99 17.19 11.51
N LEU A 201 1.08 16.31 10.51
CA LEU A 201 2.05 16.45 9.40
C LEU A 201 1.86 17.76 8.65
N LEU A 202 0.62 18.07 8.24
CA LEU A 202 0.32 19.28 7.47
C LEU A 202 0.63 20.55 8.26
N TYR A 203 0.31 20.60 9.57
CA TYR A 203 0.71 21.71 10.43
C TYR A 203 2.24 21.84 10.53
N ALA A 204 2.94 20.73 10.67
CA ALA A 204 4.40 20.71 10.72
C ALA A 204 5.05 21.17 9.39
N LEU A 205 4.43 20.86 8.25
CA LEU A 205 4.78 21.36 6.92
C LEU A 205 4.41 22.84 6.71
N GLY A 206 3.70 23.48 7.67
CA GLY A 206 3.33 24.88 7.63
C GLY A 206 2.01 25.22 6.95
N VAL A 207 1.18 24.22 6.65
CA VAL A 207 -0.20 24.42 6.20
C VAL A 207 -1.04 24.96 7.37
N LYS A 208 -1.73 26.07 7.15
CA LYS A 208 -2.50 26.76 8.21
C LYS A 208 -3.98 26.44 8.14
N GLU A 209 -4.51 26.16 6.98
CA GLU A 209 -5.94 25.97 6.74
C GLU A 209 -6.21 24.54 6.24
N ILE A 210 -6.82 23.72 7.09
CA ILE A 210 -7.09 22.31 6.83
C ILE A 210 -8.57 22.03 7.01
N PHE A 211 -9.24 21.56 5.95
CA PHE A 211 -10.63 21.13 5.95
C PHE A 211 -10.68 19.61 6.14
N LYS A 212 -11.27 19.16 7.25
CA LYS A 212 -11.19 17.78 7.70
C LYS A 212 -12.50 17.03 7.47
N LEU A 213 -12.45 15.96 6.67
CA LEU A 213 -13.50 14.96 6.58
C LEU A 213 -13.03 13.66 7.23
N HIS A 214 -13.94 12.99 7.94
CA HIS A 214 -13.76 11.63 8.46
C HIS A 214 -12.43 11.42 9.24
N CYS A 215 -12.05 12.40 10.07
CA CYS A 215 -10.80 12.36 10.84
C CYS A 215 -10.93 11.79 12.26
N ALA A 216 -12.13 11.41 12.72
CA ALA A 216 -12.30 10.75 14.01
C ALA A 216 -11.89 9.26 13.92
N PRO A 217 -10.87 8.80 14.68
CA PRO A 217 -10.27 7.47 14.47
C PRO A 217 -11.05 6.36 15.22
N HIS A 218 -12.34 6.22 14.94
CA HIS A 218 -13.20 5.22 15.59
C HIS A 218 -13.41 3.94 14.78
N GLY A 219 -12.85 3.87 13.55
CA GLY A 219 -12.87 2.68 12.71
C GLY A 219 -14.22 2.30 12.10
N ASN A 220 -15.25 3.11 12.31
CA ASN A 220 -16.50 2.97 11.58
C ASN A 220 -16.44 3.86 10.33
N PHE A 221 -15.93 3.27 9.24
CA PHE A 221 -15.64 3.97 7.99
C PHE A 221 -16.92 4.62 7.43
N SER A 222 -16.82 5.89 7.07
CA SER A 222 -17.94 6.69 6.54
C SER A 222 -18.30 6.33 5.10
N HIS A 223 -17.33 5.85 4.33
CA HIS A 223 -17.49 5.34 2.99
C HIS A 223 -16.64 4.07 2.80
N ASN A 224 -16.70 3.45 1.61
CA ASN A 224 -15.80 2.35 1.28
C ASN A 224 -14.35 2.86 1.37
N PRO A 225 -13.47 2.18 2.13
CA PRO A 225 -12.13 2.68 2.43
C PRO A 225 -11.14 2.62 1.26
N GLU A 226 -11.52 2.08 0.10
CA GLU A 226 -10.69 2.14 -1.10
C GLU A 226 -10.73 3.55 -1.70
N PRO A 227 -9.58 4.26 -1.84
CA PRO A 227 -9.55 5.64 -2.31
C PRO A 227 -9.65 5.75 -3.84
N ILE A 228 -10.81 5.40 -4.38
CA ILE A 228 -11.15 5.47 -5.81
C ILE A 228 -12.28 6.49 -6.03
N PRO A 229 -12.47 7.02 -7.25
CA PRO A 229 -13.41 8.12 -7.53
C PRO A 229 -14.82 7.90 -6.99
N GLU A 230 -15.36 6.69 -7.11
CA GLU A 230 -16.72 6.34 -6.71
C GLU A 230 -16.97 6.49 -5.20
N ASN A 231 -15.91 6.43 -4.40
CA ASN A 231 -15.96 6.51 -2.95
C ASN A 231 -15.65 7.92 -2.42
N LEU A 232 -15.22 8.86 -3.27
CA LEU A 232 -14.62 10.14 -2.87
C LEU A 232 -15.44 11.38 -3.28
N THR A 233 -16.76 11.22 -3.46
CA THR A 233 -17.65 12.31 -3.90
C THR A 233 -17.72 13.45 -2.88
N GLU A 234 -17.74 13.14 -1.57
CA GLU A 234 -17.89 14.14 -0.52
C GLU A 234 -16.69 15.09 -0.45
N ILE A 235 -15.46 14.59 -0.56
CA ILE A 235 -14.29 15.48 -0.60
C ILE A 235 -14.22 16.26 -1.92
N SER A 236 -14.60 15.67 -3.05
CA SER A 236 -14.68 16.37 -4.34
C SER A 236 -15.62 17.57 -4.27
N ASP A 237 -16.80 17.40 -3.65
CA ASP A 237 -17.74 18.49 -3.43
C ASP A 237 -17.19 19.55 -2.45
N LEU A 238 -16.49 19.10 -1.39
CA LEU A 238 -15.89 20.00 -0.41
C LEU A 238 -14.82 20.90 -1.05
N MET A 239 -14.05 20.43 -2.02
CA MET A 239 -13.00 21.22 -2.67
C MET A 239 -13.53 22.56 -3.21
N GLY A 240 -14.66 22.51 -3.93
CA GLY A 240 -15.29 23.72 -4.49
C GLY A 240 -15.83 24.68 -3.43
N HIS A 241 -16.47 24.15 -2.37
CA HIS A 241 -17.02 24.93 -1.27
C HIS A 241 -15.92 25.55 -0.40
N ALA A 242 -14.92 24.78 -0.05
CA ALA A 242 -13.80 25.21 0.78
C ALA A 242 -12.80 26.08 0.01
N LYS A 243 -12.84 26.11 -1.30
CA LYS A 243 -11.80 26.68 -2.18
C LYS A 243 -10.41 26.18 -1.79
N ALA A 244 -10.32 24.88 -1.53
CA ALA A 244 -9.04 24.23 -1.22
C ALA A 244 -8.18 24.13 -2.48
N ASP A 245 -6.85 24.24 -2.32
CA ASP A 245 -5.90 24.17 -3.43
C ASP A 245 -5.59 22.73 -3.82
N VAL A 246 -5.69 21.82 -2.84
CA VAL A 246 -5.45 20.38 -3.00
C VAL A 246 -6.20 19.59 -1.94
N GLY A 247 -6.69 18.41 -2.30
CA GLY A 247 -7.27 17.42 -1.40
C GLY A 247 -6.40 16.19 -1.28
N PHE A 248 -6.27 15.63 -0.08
CA PHE A 248 -5.59 14.35 0.17
C PHE A 248 -6.54 13.36 0.80
N VAL A 249 -6.57 12.16 0.26
CA VAL A 249 -7.34 11.04 0.80
C VAL A 249 -6.39 9.89 1.08
N VAL A 250 -6.47 9.33 2.27
CA VAL A 250 -5.68 8.17 2.67
C VAL A 250 -6.57 6.98 3.03
N ASP A 251 -6.07 5.79 2.80
CA ASP A 251 -6.72 4.57 3.23
C ASP A 251 -6.54 4.34 4.76
N PRO A 252 -7.20 3.34 5.36
CA PRO A 252 -7.23 3.18 6.81
C PRO A 252 -5.87 3.06 7.51
N ASP A 253 -4.85 2.52 6.86
CA ASP A 253 -3.50 2.36 7.41
C ASP A 253 -2.45 3.28 6.78
N VAL A 254 -2.89 4.23 5.93
CA VAL A 254 -2.12 5.39 5.44
C VAL A 254 -0.89 4.96 4.60
N ASP A 255 -1.00 3.84 3.90
CA ASP A 255 0.01 3.41 2.95
C ASP A 255 -0.31 3.84 1.50
N ARG A 256 -1.55 4.36 1.25
CA ARG A 256 -2.01 4.87 -0.04
C ARG A 256 -2.45 6.31 0.05
N LEU A 257 -2.21 7.06 -1.02
CA LEU A 257 -2.55 8.47 -1.17
C LEU A 257 -3.26 8.72 -2.50
N ALA A 258 -4.52 9.14 -2.45
CA ALA A 258 -5.21 9.74 -3.58
C ALA A 258 -5.24 11.26 -3.43
N ILE A 259 -5.17 11.96 -4.56
CA ILE A 259 -5.10 13.43 -4.61
C ILE A 259 -6.33 13.97 -5.36
N ILE A 260 -6.91 15.05 -4.85
CA ILE A 260 -8.04 15.76 -5.45
C ILE A 260 -7.56 17.14 -5.88
N CYS A 261 -7.90 17.54 -7.09
CA CYS A 261 -7.60 18.86 -7.64
C CYS A 261 -8.49 19.94 -7.02
N GLU A 262 -8.07 21.21 -7.13
CA GLU A 262 -8.82 22.36 -6.64
C GLU A 262 -10.21 22.52 -7.26
N ASN A 263 -10.43 21.96 -8.45
CA ASN A 263 -11.73 21.95 -9.16
C ASN A 263 -12.62 20.74 -8.78
N GLY A 264 -12.20 19.91 -7.81
CA GLY A 264 -12.90 18.71 -7.36
C GLY A 264 -12.67 17.46 -8.21
N GLU A 265 -11.93 17.53 -9.31
CA GLU A 265 -11.56 16.36 -10.09
C GLU A 265 -10.50 15.53 -9.40
N MET A 266 -10.55 14.21 -9.59
CA MET A 266 -9.48 13.33 -9.15
C MET A 266 -8.18 13.63 -9.90
N PHE A 267 -7.06 13.78 -9.17
CA PHE A 267 -5.73 13.75 -9.77
C PHE A 267 -5.45 12.37 -10.36
N ASN A 268 -6.14 11.37 -9.86
CA ASN A 268 -6.06 9.94 -10.09
C ASN A 268 -4.97 9.28 -9.23
N GLU A 269 -5.30 8.17 -8.59
CA GLU A 269 -4.40 7.43 -7.68
C GLU A 269 -3.12 6.94 -8.37
N GLU A 270 -3.20 6.58 -9.65
CA GLU A 270 -2.05 6.21 -10.48
C GLU A 270 -1.03 7.34 -10.60
N TYR A 271 -1.51 8.60 -10.67
CA TYR A 271 -0.68 9.77 -10.90
C TYR A 271 -0.05 10.34 -9.62
N THR A 272 -0.44 9.88 -8.45
CA THR A 272 0.27 10.20 -7.20
C THR A 272 1.75 9.82 -7.33
N LEU A 273 2.01 8.57 -7.72
CA LEU A 273 3.38 8.08 -7.93
C LEU A 273 4.08 8.82 -9.08
N VAL A 274 3.37 9.12 -10.17
CA VAL A 274 3.92 9.83 -11.34
C VAL A 274 4.42 11.22 -10.96
N ALA A 275 3.60 12.02 -10.28
CA ALA A 275 3.95 13.38 -9.89
C ALA A 275 5.08 13.43 -8.86
N VAL A 276 5.05 12.55 -7.87
CA VAL A 276 6.14 12.46 -6.87
C VAL A 276 7.43 11.99 -7.52
N SER A 277 7.35 11.06 -8.48
CA SER A 277 8.54 10.59 -9.21
C SER A 277 9.13 11.67 -10.13
N ASP A 278 8.31 12.47 -10.81
CA ASP A 278 8.78 13.62 -11.60
C ASP A 278 9.60 14.59 -10.73
N TYR A 279 9.09 14.88 -9.53
CA TYR A 279 9.81 15.72 -8.58
C TYR A 279 11.13 15.10 -8.12
N VAL A 280 11.13 13.84 -7.70
CA VAL A 280 12.34 13.14 -7.24
C VAL A 280 13.38 13.08 -8.37
N LEU A 281 12.97 12.67 -9.57
CA LEU A 281 13.88 12.53 -10.72
C LEU A 281 14.48 13.86 -11.18
N SER A 282 13.77 14.98 -10.99
CA SER A 282 14.30 16.30 -11.30
C SER A 282 15.45 16.74 -10.37
N HIS A 283 15.63 16.09 -9.23
CA HIS A 283 16.69 16.38 -8.23
C HIS A 283 17.68 15.22 -8.09
N THR A 284 17.19 14.00 -8.19
CA THR A 284 17.97 12.77 -8.03
C THR A 284 17.65 11.83 -9.20
N PRO A 285 18.27 12.03 -10.38
CA PRO A 285 18.08 11.15 -11.53
C PRO A 285 18.46 9.70 -11.17
N GLY A 286 17.63 8.73 -11.59
CA GLY A 286 17.86 7.32 -11.29
C GLY A 286 16.70 6.44 -11.74
N ASN A 287 16.84 5.15 -11.51
CA ASN A 287 15.83 4.17 -11.90
C ASN A 287 14.53 4.34 -11.11
N THR A 288 13.41 4.02 -11.75
CA THR A 288 12.11 3.91 -11.10
C THR A 288 11.54 2.51 -11.24
N VAL A 289 10.64 2.15 -10.31
CA VAL A 289 9.95 0.86 -10.32
C VAL A 289 8.48 1.04 -10.00
N SER A 290 7.59 0.40 -10.77
CA SER A 290 6.22 0.14 -10.33
C SER A 290 5.79 -1.28 -10.67
N ASN A 291 4.61 -1.69 -10.19
CA ASN A 291 4.08 -3.00 -10.57
C ASN A 291 3.53 -2.99 -12.01
N LEU A 292 3.36 -4.18 -12.58
CA LEU A 292 2.89 -4.37 -13.97
C LEU A 292 1.50 -3.79 -14.26
N SER A 293 0.66 -3.62 -13.24
CA SER A 293 -0.69 -3.07 -13.38
C SER A 293 -0.76 -1.55 -13.21
N SER A 294 0.38 -0.88 -13.00
CA SER A 294 0.47 0.58 -12.87
C SER A 294 0.52 1.27 -14.23
N SER A 295 0.11 2.54 -14.25
CA SER A 295 0.13 3.36 -15.48
C SER A 295 1.53 3.47 -16.10
N ARG A 296 1.56 3.43 -17.43
CA ARG A 296 2.79 3.71 -18.19
C ARG A 296 3.24 5.17 -18.10
N ALA A 297 2.42 6.06 -17.56
CA ALA A 297 2.80 7.45 -17.33
C ALA A 297 4.09 7.57 -16.50
N LEU A 298 4.31 6.70 -15.51
CA LEU A 298 5.57 6.66 -14.76
C LEU A 298 6.76 6.32 -15.67
N ARG A 299 6.61 5.32 -16.56
CA ARG A 299 7.65 4.95 -17.53
C ARG A 299 8.00 6.14 -18.42
N ASP A 300 6.99 6.85 -18.91
CA ASP A 300 7.20 7.94 -19.85
C ASP A 300 7.86 9.15 -19.15
N VAL A 301 7.45 9.49 -17.94
CA VAL A 301 8.11 10.51 -17.11
C VAL A 301 9.55 10.10 -16.80
N THR A 302 9.79 8.85 -16.41
CA THR A 302 11.15 8.35 -16.14
C THR A 302 12.07 8.49 -17.37
N ARG A 303 11.57 8.12 -18.54
CA ARG A 303 12.32 8.26 -19.81
C ARG A 303 12.55 9.71 -20.19
N ALA A 304 11.61 10.61 -19.91
CA ALA A 304 11.79 12.05 -20.15
C ALA A 304 12.93 12.65 -19.31
N HIS A 305 13.22 12.06 -18.12
CA HIS A 305 14.40 12.40 -17.33
C HIS A 305 15.68 11.66 -17.75
N GLY A 306 15.65 10.88 -18.85
CA GLY A 306 16.78 10.11 -19.32
C GLY A 306 17.15 8.90 -18.44
N CYS A 307 16.18 8.42 -17.63
CA CYS A 307 16.36 7.35 -16.66
C CYS A 307 15.66 6.05 -17.09
N GLU A 308 15.91 4.95 -16.39
CA GLU A 308 15.37 3.63 -16.69
C GLU A 308 14.18 3.30 -15.79
N TYR A 309 13.07 2.89 -16.41
CA TYR A 309 11.89 2.34 -15.73
C TYR A 309 11.96 0.81 -15.71
N ASN A 310 11.63 0.22 -14.57
CA ASN A 310 11.55 -1.21 -14.39
C ASN A 310 10.18 -1.62 -13.83
N ALA A 311 9.63 -2.72 -14.33
CA ALA A 311 8.37 -3.29 -13.86
C ALA A 311 8.62 -4.46 -12.90
N ALA A 312 7.76 -4.59 -11.89
CA ALA A 312 7.73 -5.71 -10.94
C ALA A 312 6.41 -6.47 -11.02
N ALA A 313 6.37 -7.70 -10.53
CA ALA A 313 5.10 -8.35 -10.21
C ALA A 313 4.28 -7.51 -9.23
N VAL A 314 2.95 -7.68 -9.23
CA VAL A 314 2.06 -6.92 -8.35
C VAL A 314 2.29 -7.31 -6.89
N GLY A 315 2.29 -6.31 -6.02
CA GLY A 315 2.48 -6.41 -4.59
C GLY A 315 3.75 -5.72 -4.12
N GLU A 316 3.64 -5.00 -3.03
CA GLU A 316 4.68 -4.15 -2.47
C GLU A 316 6.04 -4.86 -2.31
N VAL A 317 6.03 -6.08 -1.78
CA VAL A 317 7.26 -6.89 -1.60
C VAL A 317 8.01 -7.11 -2.91
N ASN A 318 7.28 -7.33 -4.01
CA ASN A 318 7.88 -7.52 -5.34
C ASN A 318 8.46 -6.21 -5.87
N VAL A 319 7.74 -5.10 -5.65
CA VAL A 319 8.21 -3.75 -6.03
C VAL A 319 9.48 -3.41 -5.26
N VAL A 320 9.50 -3.57 -3.93
CA VAL A 320 10.66 -3.33 -3.07
C VAL A 320 11.87 -4.19 -3.49
N THR A 321 11.63 -5.48 -3.76
CA THR A 321 12.70 -6.38 -4.23
C THR A 321 13.31 -5.89 -5.54
N LYS A 322 12.46 -5.47 -6.49
CA LYS A 322 12.92 -4.93 -7.78
C LYS A 322 13.64 -3.59 -7.61
N MET A 323 13.13 -2.70 -6.74
CA MET A 323 13.78 -1.42 -6.42
C MET A 323 15.21 -1.61 -5.91
N LYS A 324 15.40 -2.54 -4.98
CA LYS A 324 16.73 -2.88 -4.44
C LYS A 324 17.65 -3.45 -5.52
N ALA A 325 17.14 -4.36 -6.36
CA ALA A 325 17.91 -4.98 -7.43
C ALA A 325 18.36 -3.99 -8.52
N THR A 326 17.60 -2.91 -8.73
CA THR A 326 17.88 -1.90 -9.76
C THR A 326 18.41 -0.58 -9.18
N ASN A 327 18.62 -0.49 -7.86
CA ASN A 327 18.97 0.75 -7.16
C ASN A 327 18.01 1.91 -7.50
N ALA A 328 16.70 1.63 -7.52
CA ALA A 328 15.70 2.63 -7.86
C ALA A 328 15.64 3.73 -6.80
N VAL A 329 15.57 4.98 -7.25
CA VAL A 329 15.50 6.16 -6.36
C VAL A 329 14.09 6.45 -5.87
N ILE A 330 13.10 5.95 -6.58
CA ILE A 330 11.68 6.00 -6.22
C ILE A 330 10.93 4.86 -6.89
N GLY A 331 9.86 4.41 -6.27
CA GLY A 331 8.97 3.41 -6.83
C GLY A 331 7.63 3.37 -6.09
N GLY A 332 6.81 2.38 -6.41
CA GLY A 332 5.52 2.22 -5.76
C GLY A 332 4.52 1.43 -6.59
N GLU A 333 3.26 1.64 -6.29
CA GLU A 333 2.15 0.99 -6.97
C GLU A 333 1.13 2.03 -7.43
N GLY A 334 0.45 1.78 -8.54
CA GLY A 334 -0.56 2.65 -9.12
C GLY A 334 -1.85 2.81 -8.30
N ASN A 335 -1.87 2.31 -7.09
CA ASN A 335 -2.96 2.48 -6.12
C ASN A 335 -2.73 3.65 -5.14
N GLY A 336 -1.85 4.58 -5.47
CA GLY A 336 -1.45 5.70 -4.61
C GLY A 336 -0.29 5.40 -3.66
N GLY A 337 0.30 4.21 -3.73
CA GLY A 337 1.41 3.82 -2.85
C GLY A 337 2.75 4.32 -3.36
N VAL A 338 3.38 5.23 -2.62
CA VAL A 338 4.71 5.79 -2.91
C VAL A 338 5.75 5.15 -2.00
N ILE A 339 6.84 4.63 -2.57
CA ILE A 339 7.99 4.08 -1.85
C ILE A 339 9.21 4.95 -2.16
N TYR A 340 9.74 5.63 -1.16
CA TYR A 340 10.90 6.49 -1.28
C TYR A 340 12.06 5.97 -0.41
N PRO A 341 13.08 5.31 -1.01
CA PRO A 341 14.15 4.63 -0.26
C PRO A 341 14.96 5.51 0.68
N ALA A 342 15.04 6.83 0.42
CA ALA A 342 15.69 7.77 1.35
C ALA A 342 14.94 7.89 2.69
N SER A 343 13.66 7.50 2.74
CA SER A 343 12.90 7.33 3.99
C SER A 343 12.96 5.87 4.45
N HIS A 344 12.29 4.99 3.74
CA HIS A 344 12.28 3.54 3.99
C HIS A 344 11.75 2.77 2.77
N TYR A 345 11.82 1.42 2.81
CA TYR A 345 11.31 0.54 1.77
C TYR A 345 9.88 0.06 2.08
N GLY A 346 8.95 1.00 2.25
CA GLY A 346 7.53 0.77 2.44
C GLY A 346 6.71 1.88 1.78
N ARG A 347 5.45 1.61 1.47
CA ARG A 347 4.54 2.62 0.93
C ARG A 347 4.17 3.60 2.03
N ASP A 348 4.28 4.90 1.75
CA ASP A 348 4.14 5.95 2.75
C ASP A 348 3.40 7.18 2.20
N ALA A 349 2.16 7.37 2.66
CA ALA A 349 1.38 8.54 2.27
C ALA A 349 1.90 9.85 2.88
N LEU A 350 2.59 9.82 4.04
CA LEU A 350 3.17 11.01 4.65
C LEU A 350 4.30 11.57 3.77
N VAL A 351 5.17 10.70 3.31
CA VAL A 351 6.23 11.02 2.35
C VAL A 351 5.61 11.51 1.04
N GLY A 352 4.60 10.82 0.54
CA GLY A 352 3.86 11.21 -0.67
C GLY A 352 3.29 12.63 -0.59
N ILE A 353 2.62 12.99 0.51
CA ILE A 353 2.06 14.33 0.76
C ILE A 353 3.16 15.39 0.80
N ALA A 354 4.23 15.15 1.56
CA ALA A 354 5.30 16.14 1.74
C ALA A 354 6.04 16.43 0.43
N LEU A 355 6.37 15.40 -0.34
CA LEU A 355 7.02 15.54 -1.65
C LEU A 355 6.08 16.18 -2.68
N PHE A 356 4.80 15.79 -2.71
CA PHE A 356 3.83 16.38 -3.61
C PHE A 356 3.59 17.87 -3.33
N LEU A 357 3.40 18.26 -2.06
CA LEU A 357 3.24 19.67 -1.69
C LEU A 357 4.49 20.49 -2.03
N THR A 358 5.68 19.94 -1.81
CA THR A 358 6.93 20.58 -2.21
C THR A 358 6.98 20.79 -3.73
N HIS A 359 6.63 19.75 -4.49
CA HIS A 359 6.58 19.83 -5.95
C HIS A 359 5.61 20.91 -6.43
N LEU A 360 4.37 20.88 -5.93
CA LEU A 360 3.33 21.84 -6.28
C LEU A 360 3.76 23.28 -5.93
N ALA A 361 4.35 23.51 -4.75
CA ALA A 361 4.86 24.80 -4.31
C ALA A 361 5.96 25.35 -5.25
N LYS A 362 6.89 24.50 -5.66
CA LYS A 362 8.00 24.89 -6.56
C LYS A 362 7.52 25.13 -8.00
N LYS A 363 6.56 24.36 -8.48
CA LYS A 363 5.96 24.54 -9.82
C LYS A 363 5.08 25.80 -9.89
N LYS A 364 4.51 26.25 -8.76
CA LYS A 364 3.58 27.41 -8.70
C LYS A 364 2.38 27.26 -9.64
N MET A 365 1.88 26.05 -9.76
CA MET A 365 0.75 25.65 -10.60
C MET A 365 -0.43 25.28 -9.73
N LYS A 366 -1.64 25.28 -10.28
CA LYS A 366 -2.78 24.62 -9.69
C LYS A 366 -2.60 23.10 -9.76
N THR A 367 -3.26 22.36 -8.89
CA THR A 367 -3.19 20.89 -8.87
C THR A 367 -3.69 20.30 -10.19
N SER A 368 -4.76 20.85 -10.77
CA SER A 368 -5.29 20.43 -12.08
C SER A 368 -4.34 20.74 -13.25
N GLU A 369 -3.61 21.86 -13.19
CA GLU A 369 -2.60 22.21 -14.18
C GLU A 369 -1.40 21.28 -14.12
N LEU A 370 -0.97 20.90 -12.90
CA LEU A 370 0.09 19.91 -12.71
C LEU A 370 -0.33 18.55 -13.28
N LYS A 371 -1.57 18.08 -13.00
CA LYS A 371 -2.12 16.88 -13.61
C LYS A 371 -2.07 16.91 -15.12
N ALA A 372 -2.53 18.01 -15.73
CA ALA A 372 -2.58 18.19 -17.18
C ALA A 372 -1.19 18.23 -17.85
N SER A 373 -0.12 18.43 -17.09
CA SER A 373 1.25 18.41 -17.60
C SER A 373 1.81 17.01 -17.85
N TYR A 374 1.16 15.97 -17.33
CA TYR A 374 1.55 14.57 -17.52
C TYR A 374 0.82 13.91 -18.70
N PRO A 375 1.41 12.88 -19.34
CA PRO A 375 0.74 12.13 -20.40
C PRO A 375 -0.60 11.56 -19.90
N PRO A 376 -1.71 11.78 -20.63
CA PRO A 376 -3.01 11.29 -20.21
C PRO A 376 -3.18 9.81 -20.53
N TYR A 377 -3.39 8.99 -19.50
CA TYR A 377 -3.74 7.58 -19.60
C TYR A 377 -4.91 7.24 -18.69
N PHE A 378 -5.72 6.28 -19.11
CA PHE A 378 -6.90 5.79 -18.41
C PHE A 378 -6.84 4.28 -18.30
N ILE A 379 -7.10 3.74 -17.11
CA ILE A 379 -7.09 2.30 -16.85
C ILE A 379 -8.51 1.81 -16.61
N SER A 380 -8.96 0.87 -17.43
CA SER A 380 -10.17 0.08 -17.21
C SER A 380 -9.83 -1.19 -16.42
N LYS A 381 -10.61 -1.45 -15.37
CA LYS A 381 -10.45 -2.62 -14.47
C LYS A 381 -11.65 -3.56 -14.66
N GLN A 382 -11.45 -4.62 -15.41
CA GLN A 382 -12.48 -5.61 -15.76
C GLN A 382 -12.14 -6.99 -15.20
N LYS A 383 -13.06 -7.93 -15.28
CA LYS A 383 -12.83 -9.33 -14.90
C LYS A 383 -13.66 -10.27 -15.76
N VAL A 384 -13.16 -11.48 -15.96
CA VAL A 384 -13.88 -12.59 -16.53
C VAL A 384 -14.13 -13.64 -15.45
N GLN A 385 -15.39 -14.05 -15.30
CA GLN A 385 -15.78 -15.15 -14.42
C GLN A 385 -15.56 -16.47 -15.17
N LEU A 386 -14.86 -17.40 -14.55
CA LEU A 386 -14.59 -18.72 -15.09
C LEU A 386 -15.27 -19.79 -14.23
N THR A 387 -15.44 -20.98 -14.79
CA THR A 387 -15.85 -22.13 -13.98
C THR A 387 -14.61 -22.77 -13.33
N PRO A 388 -14.76 -23.44 -12.17
CA PRO A 388 -13.62 -24.03 -11.46
C PRO A 388 -12.84 -25.10 -12.25
N GLU A 389 -13.47 -25.66 -13.28
CA GLU A 389 -12.88 -26.70 -14.15
C GLU A 389 -11.91 -26.14 -15.19
N ILE A 390 -11.94 -24.80 -15.42
CA ILE A 390 -11.11 -24.14 -16.43
C ILE A 390 -9.70 -23.93 -15.90
N ASP A 391 -8.71 -24.45 -16.59
CA ASP A 391 -7.31 -24.20 -16.33
C ASP A 391 -6.92 -22.79 -16.79
N VAL A 392 -6.84 -21.86 -15.82
CA VAL A 392 -6.50 -20.46 -16.07
C VAL A 392 -5.11 -20.32 -16.66
N ASP A 393 -4.16 -21.12 -16.21
CA ASP A 393 -2.76 -21.02 -16.65
C ASP A 393 -2.64 -21.47 -18.12
N ALA A 394 -3.42 -22.49 -18.53
CA ALA A 394 -3.50 -22.89 -19.93
C ALA A 394 -4.12 -21.79 -20.83
N ILE A 395 -5.13 -21.05 -20.34
CA ILE A 395 -5.71 -19.91 -21.07
C ILE A 395 -4.69 -18.79 -21.22
N LEU A 396 -4.00 -18.41 -20.15
CA LEU A 396 -2.98 -17.36 -20.19
C LEU A 396 -1.84 -17.74 -21.16
N ALA A 397 -1.44 -19.01 -21.22
CA ALA A 397 -0.46 -19.50 -22.18
C ALA A 397 -0.93 -19.33 -23.63
N LYS A 398 -2.19 -19.67 -23.94
CA LYS A 398 -2.79 -19.47 -25.26
C LYS A 398 -2.88 -17.99 -25.66
N VAL A 399 -3.22 -17.12 -24.69
CA VAL A 399 -3.22 -15.67 -24.92
C VAL A 399 -1.81 -15.18 -25.24
N LYS A 400 -0.80 -15.61 -24.49
CA LYS A 400 0.61 -15.28 -24.73
C LYS A 400 1.04 -15.70 -26.16
N GLU A 401 0.68 -16.90 -26.58
CA GLU A 401 0.99 -17.39 -27.93
C GLU A 401 0.30 -16.54 -29.02
N LYS A 402 -1.00 -16.25 -28.84
CA LYS A 402 -1.81 -15.46 -29.79
C LYS A 402 -1.26 -14.06 -30.03
N PHE A 403 -0.65 -13.44 -29.01
CA PHE A 403 -0.13 -12.08 -29.05
C PHE A 403 1.41 -12.02 -29.11
N SER A 404 2.07 -13.11 -29.47
CA SER A 404 3.54 -13.25 -29.47
C SER A 404 4.30 -12.24 -30.35
N GLN A 405 3.60 -11.51 -31.24
CA GLN A 405 4.17 -10.44 -32.06
C GLN A 405 4.36 -9.10 -31.30
N TYR A 406 3.84 -8.99 -30.07
CA TYR A 406 3.96 -7.81 -29.21
C TYR A 406 4.92 -8.07 -28.05
N ASP A 407 5.34 -7.02 -27.36
CA ASP A 407 6.11 -7.16 -26.14
C ASP A 407 5.25 -7.78 -25.04
N ILE A 408 5.70 -8.90 -24.49
CA ILE A 408 4.99 -9.64 -23.46
C ILE A 408 5.86 -9.75 -22.22
N THR A 409 5.27 -9.40 -21.07
CA THR A 409 5.85 -9.65 -19.75
C THR A 409 4.95 -10.66 -19.01
N ASP A 410 5.54 -11.75 -18.52
CA ASP A 410 4.83 -12.87 -17.89
C ASP A 410 5.32 -13.22 -16.47
N ILE A 411 5.93 -12.26 -15.78
CA ILE A 411 6.39 -12.43 -14.39
C ILE A 411 5.24 -12.48 -13.37
N ASP A 412 4.03 -12.04 -13.78
CA ASP A 412 2.81 -12.11 -12.97
C ASP A 412 1.60 -12.11 -13.92
N GLY A 413 1.12 -13.27 -14.33
CA GLY A 413 0.12 -13.39 -15.38
C GLY A 413 0.68 -13.09 -16.76
N VAL A 414 -0.06 -12.36 -17.59
CA VAL A 414 0.36 -11.98 -18.95
C VAL A 414 0.04 -10.52 -19.19
N LYS A 415 1.07 -9.69 -19.34
CA LYS A 415 0.94 -8.31 -19.81
C LYS A 415 1.40 -8.21 -21.25
N ILE A 416 0.56 -7.61 -22.10
CA ILE A 416 0.82 -7.34 -23.51
C ILE A 416 0.94 -5.83 -23.68
N ASP A 417 2.12 -5.37 -24.09
CA ASP A 417 2.39 -3.97 -24.38
C ASP A 417 2.26 -3.71 -25.89
N PHE A 418 1.25 -2.92 -26.25
CA PHE A 418 1.10 -2.35 -27.60
C PHE A 418 1.85 -1.01 -27.69
N PRO A 419 2.03 -0.43 -28.87
CA PRO A 419 2.75 0.85 -29.01
C PRO A 419 2.21 1.97 -28.13
N ASP A 420 0.87 2.11 -28.01
CA ASP A 420 0.16 3.21 -27.36
C ASP A 420 -0.73 2.79 -26.17
N LYS A 421 -0.87 1.50 -25.91
CA LYS A 421 -1.75 0.92 -24.87
C LYS A 421 -1.18 -0.40 -24.35
N TRP A 422 -1.75 -0.91 -23.25
CA TRP A 422 -1.41 -2.25 -22.75
C TRP A 422 -2.63 -2.95 -22.15
N VAL A 423 -2.55 -4.27 -22.03
CA VAL A 423 -3.49 -5.08 -21.25
C VAL A 423 -2.74 -6.07 -20.37
N HIS A 424 -3.18 -6.22 -19.13
CA HIS A 424 -2.62 -7.14 -18.16
C HIS A 424 -3.68 -8.10 -17.62
N LEU A 425 -3.45 -9.40 -17.80
CA LEU A 425 -4.34 -10.49 -17.40
C LEU A 425 -3.72 -11.24 -16.24
N ARG A 426 -4.43 -11.31 -15.12
CA ARG A 426 -3.95 -11.95 -13.89
C ARG A 426 -4.98 -12.90 -13.32
N LYS A 427 -4.51 -14.10 -12.94
CA LYS A 427 -5.28 -15.06 -12.15
C LYS A 427 -5.59 -14.48 -10.78
N SER A 428 -6.81 -14.62 -10.29
CA SER A 428 -7.12 -14.37 -8.89
C SER A 428 -6.70 -15.55 -8.03
N ASN A 429 -6.10 -15.26 -6.87
CA ASN A 429 -5.71 -16.28 -5.90
C ASN A 429 -6.88 -16.77 -5.02
N THR A 430 -8.05 -16.11 -5.11
CA THR A 430 -9.18 -16.33 -4.19
C THR A 430 -10.47 -16.72 -4.89
N GLU A 431 -10.58 -16.47 -6.18
CA GLU A 431 -11.79 -16.66 -6.95
C GLU A 431 -11.45 -17.22 -8.35
N PRO A 432 -12.32 -18.00 -8.99
CA PRO A 432 -12.12 -18.49 -10.35
C PRO A 432 -12.37 -17.36 -11.38
N ILE A 433 -11.55 -16.32 -11.34
CA ILE A 433 -11.60 -15.17 -12.24
C ILE A 433 -10.23 -14.85 -12.82
N ILE A 434 -10.22 -14.26 -14.01
CA ILE A 434 -9.09 -13.52 -14.56
C ILE A 434 -9.41 -12.03 -14.41
N ARG A 435 -8.54 -11.29 -13.75
CA ARG A 435 -8.57 -9.83 -13.73
C ARG A 435 -7.94 -9.32 -15.02
N ILE A 436 -8.59 -8.35 -15.64
CA ILE A 436 -8.15 -7.75 -16.91
C ILE A 436 -8.07 -6.25 -16.70
N TYR A 437 -6.85 -5.74 -16.64
CA TYR A 437 -6.59 -4.30 -16.59
C TYR A 437 -6.06 -3.87 -17.94
N SER A 438 -6.63 -2.81 -18.49
CA SER A 438 -6.24 -2.27 -19.79
C SER A 438 -6.06 -0.76 -19.70
N GLU A 439 -5.01 -0.23 -20.32
CA GLU A 439 -4.71 1.20 -20.35
C GLU A 439 -4.64 1.69 -21.78
N ALA A 440 -5.25 2.86 -22.02
CA ALA A 440 -5.19 3.59 -23.27
C ALA A 440 -5.27 5.12 -23.04
N HIS A 441 -5.30 5.92 -24.10
CA HIS A 441 -5.39 7.37 -24.02
C HIS A 441 -6.79 7.89 -23.68
N THR A 442 -7.82 7.07 -23.84
CA THR A 442 -9.19 7.35 -23.39
C THR A 442 -9.76 6.16 -22.62
N MET A 443 -10.78 6.40 -21.80
CA MET A 443 -11.45 5.32 -21.06
C MET A 443 -12.16 4.35 -22.02
N GLU A 444 -12.78 4.89 -23.07
CA GLU A 444 -13.46 4.11 -24.11
C GLU A 444 -12.52 3.12 -24.80
N GLU A 445 -11.33 3.58 -25.19
CA GLU A 445 -10.30 2.71 -25.80
C GLU A 445 -9.79 1.64 -24.81
N ALA A 446 -9.64 2.00 -23.54
CA ALA A 446 -9.22 1.06 -22.50
C ALA A 446 -10.31 -0.01 -22.26
N GLU A 447 -11.58 0.39 -22.17
CA GLU A 447 -12.71 -0.53 -22.03
C GLU A 447 -12.87 -1.45 -23.23
N GLU A 448 -12.73 -0.93 -24.44
CA GLU A 448 -12.79 -1.69 -25.68
C GLU A 448 -11.69 -2.75 -25.73
N LEU A 449 -10.45 -2.39 -25.41
CA LEU A 449 -9.32 -3.32 -25.35
C LEU A 449 -9.57 -4.46 -24.34
N GLY A 450 -10.04 -4.13 -23.14
CA GLY A 450 -10.41 -5.12 -22.12
C GLY A 450 -11.54 -6.05 -22.59
N GLY A 451 -12.58 -5.48 -23.22
CA GLY A 451 -13.69 -6.24 -23.80
C GLY A 451 -13.27 -7.20 -24.91
N GLN A 452 -12.35 -6.80 -25.76
CA GLN A 452 -11.78 -7.67 -26.80
C GLN A 452 -11.08 -8.89 -26.20
N LEU A 453 -10.28 -8.69 -25.12
CA LEU A 453 -9.62 -9.79 -24.43
C LEU A 453 -10.61 -10.70 -23.71
N ILE A 454 -11.68 -10.16 -23.13
CA ILE A 454 -12.77 -10.96 -22.53
C ILE A 454 -13.40 -11.87 -23.59
N GLN A 455 -13.70 -11.34 -24.77
CA GLN A 455 -14.27 -12.14 -25.87
C GLN A 455 -13.32 -13.25 -26.29
N ILE A 456 -12.03 -12.96 -26.47
CA ILE A 456 -11.00 -13.95 -26.85
C ILE A 456 -10.92 -15.06 -25.78
N ILE A 457 -10.89 -14.71 -24.50
CA ILE A 457 -10.85 -15.68 -23.40
C ILE A 457 -12.10 -16.55 -23.42
N ASN A 458 -13.29 -15.97 -23.58
CA ASN A 458 -14.54 -16.73 -23.65
C ASN A 458 -14.60 -17.70 -24.85
N GLU A 459 -13.99 -17.34 -25.98
CA GLU A 459 -13.84 -18.23 -27.13
C GLU A 459 -12.86 -19.38 -26.85
N MET A 460 -11.80 -19.14 -26.10
CA MET A 460 -10.82 -20.18 -25.70
C MET A 460 -11.35 -21.14 -24.63
N CYS A 461 -12.41 -20.75 -23.92
CA CYS A 461 -13.07 -21.57 -22.90
C CYS A 461 -14.16 -22.50 -23.49
N LYS A 462 -14.53 -22.34 -24.75
CA LYS A 462 -15.48 -23.21 -25.46
C LYS A 462 -14.79 -24.43 -26.05
#